data_cc1233a4e551556fda255805390f8543
#
_entry.id   cc1233a4e551556fda255805390f8543
#
_cell.length_a   1.000
_cell.length_b   1.000
_cell.length_c   1.000
_cell.angle_alpha   90.00
_cell.angle_beta   90.00
_cell.angle_gamma   90.00
#
_symmetry.space_group_name_H-M   'P 1'
#
loop_
_entity.id
_entity.type
_entity.pdbx_description
1 polymer ?
#
loop_
_entity_poly.entity_id
_entity_poly.type
_entity_poly.pdbx_seq_one_letter_code
_entity_poly.pdbx_strand_id
1 'polypeptide(L)'
;PKSWLFHPIPIWHCRHGERFDQPYLEARYEKYGIPSPFTGKQSLDLYLTLKPLKSLLKLSAMKQPCMEEFLGIKDRIYDNGKECIKLYKDFLKKRDAFTADEILGHNLEDVLGLGRIFDMLGYLCIYDGDYEVTYSEFDGDNLILKLKLPCTLPQEFSNGNTDFYLTGKDEEINLIIKTTDGKLKQYYADYKDYYYLPEEDTVIPKSLGSGIDRKHRKAATRNTCYTWFTCSDAFLSSPVQQKQYLTYTLSCLIGTLECV
;
A
#
# COMPACT_ATOMS: atom_id res chain seq x y z
N PRO A 1 6.14 -14.18 -0.13
CA PRO A 1 7.09 -13.40 0.67
C PRO A 1 8.12 -12.80 -0.28
N LYS A 2 8.20 -11.47 -0.31
CA LYS A 2 9.28 -10.81 -1.05
C LYS A 2 10.58 -11.19 -0.35
N SER A 3 11.35 -12.07 -0.99
CA SER A 3 12.55 -12.73 -0.44
C SER A 3 13.71 -11.77 -0.11
N TRP A 4 13.57 -10.48 -0.38
CA TRP A 4 14.59 -9.46 -0.12
C TRP A 4 14.81 -9.16 1.37
N LEU A 5 13.87 -9.53 2.29
CA LEU A 5 14.08 -9.42 3.74
C LEU A 5 15.16 -10.40 4.27
N PHE A 6 15.53 -11.43 3.48
CA PHE A 6 16.47 -12.48 3.90
C PHE A 6 17.70 -12.61 2.99
N HIS A 7 17.90 -11.70 2.04
CA HIS A 7 19.09 -11.73 1.18
C HIS A 7 20.26 -10.96 1.82
N PRO A 8 21.48 -11.52 1.78
CA PRO A 8 22.69 -10.85 2.28
C PRO A 8 23.17 -9.70 1.39
N ILE A 9 22.34 -9.26 0.42
CA ILE A 9 22.66 -8.11 -0.43
C ILE A 9 22.42 -6.85 0.40
N PRO A 10 23.42 -5.95 0.54
CA PRO A 10 23.23 -4.68 1.23
C PRO A 10 22.12 -3.88 0.55
N ILE A 11 21.05 -3.59 1.30
CA ILE A 11 19.92 -2.80 0.82
C ILE A 11 20.14 -1.35 1.26
N TRP A 12 19.99 -0.43 0.34
CA TRP A 12 19.94 1.01 0.62
C TRP A 12 18.48 1.42 0.86
N HIS A 13 18.22 2.00 2.01
CA HIS A 13 16.88 2.48 2.36
C HIS A 13 16.85 4.00 2.23
N CYS A 14 15.83 4.50 1.54
CA CYS A 14 15.60 5.92 1.37
C CYS A 14 14.10 6.18 1.28
N ARG A 15 13.67 7.43 1.45
CA ARG A 15 12.27 7.80 1.37
C ARG A 15 11.83 8.23 -0.02
N HIS A 16 12.67 8.97 -0.74
CA HIS A 16 12.49 9.42 -2.12
C HIS A 16 13.72 9.09 -2.97
N GLY A 17 14.40 7.98 -2.65
CA GLY A 17 15.73 7.69 -3.10
C GLY A 17 15.88 7.57 -4.59
N GLU A 18 15.00 6.82 -5.20
CA GLU A 18 15.12 6.51 -6.63
C GLU A 18 14.90 7.74 -7.53
N ARG A 19 14.08 8.69 -7.06
CA ARG A 19 13.71 9.85 -7.89
C ARG A 19 14.44 11.15 -7.55
N PHE A 20 15.03 11.27 -6.36
CA PHE A 20 15.64 12.50 -5.92
C PHE A 20 16.96 12.29 -5.19
N ASP A 21 16.97 11.60 -4.05
CA ASP A 21 18.14 11.54 -3.18
C ASP A 21 19.32 10.80 -3.82
N GLN A 22 19.08 9.62 -4.36
CA GLN A 22 20.13 8.80 -4.97
C GLN A 22 20.72 9.44 -6.22
N PRO A 23 19.96 9.90 -7.24
CA PRO A 23 20.52 10.55 -8.41
C PRO A 23 21.31 11.82 -8.05
N TYR A 24 20.84 12.60 -7.07
CA TYR A 24 21.54 13.79 -6.61
C TYR A 24 22.88 13.43 -5.95
N LEU A 25 22.89 12.45 -5.07
CA LEU A 25 24.10 12.00 -4.40
C LEU A 25 25.09 11.37 -5.37
N GLU A 26 24.65 10.53 -6.31
CA GLU A 26 25.50 9.94 -7.35
C GLU A 26 26.18 11.00 -8.19
N ALA A 27 25.46 12.02 -8.66
CA ALA A 27 26.02 13.14 -9.39
C ALA A 27 27.06 13.93 -8.54
N ARG A 28 26.89 14.01 -7.22
CA ARG A 28 27.86 14.64 -6.31
C ARG A 28 29.10 13.78 -6.13
N TYR A 29 28.95 12.46 -5.94
CA TYR A 29 30.08 11.52 -5.87
C TYR A 29 30.92 11.57 -7.15
N GLU A 30 30.27 11.51 -8.32
CA GLU A 30 30.92 11.62 -9.60
C GLU A 30 31.72 12.94 -9.75
N LYS A 31 31.06 14.07 -9.43
CA LYS A 31 31.68 15.41 -9.50
C LYS A 31 32.96 15.53 -8.68
N TYR A 32 33.03 14.86 -7.52
CA TYR A 32 34.17 14.92 -6.62
C TYR A 32 35.13 13.73 -6.78
N GLY A 33 34.89 12.83 -7.74
CA GLY A 33 35.72 11.63 -7.96
C GLY A 33 35.71 10.66 -6.78
N ILE A 34 34.61 10.64 -6.00
CA ILE A 34 34.43 9.75 -4.85
C ILE A 34 33.63 8.53 -5.29
N PRO A 35 34.08 7.29 -5.00
CA PRO A 35 33.30 6.09 -5.32
C PRO A 35 31.89 6.13 -4.71
N SER A 36 30.86 5.82 -5.51
CA SER A 36 29.49 5.79 -5.03
C SER A 36 29.30 4.63 -4.03
N PRO A 37 28.74 4.91 -2.82
CA PRO A 37 28.42 3.86 -1.85
C PRO A 37 27.22 3.01 -2.26
N PHE A 38 26.52 3.38 -3.33
CA PHE A 38 25.31 2.68 -3.81
C PHE A 38 25.65 1.57 -4.82
N THR A 39 26.86 1.56 -5.36
CA THR A 39 27.28 0.56 -6.35
C THR A 39 27.07 -0.87 -5.83
N GLY A 40 26.32 -1.68 -6.57
CA GLY A 40 26.03 -3.08 -6.22
C GLY A 40 25.01 -3.26 -5.09
N LYS A 41 24.34 -2.19 -4.63
CA LYS A 41 23.27 -2.27 -3.63
C LYS A 41 21.88 -2.15 -4.28
N GLN A 42 20.91 -2.86 -3.72
CA GLN A 42 19.52 -2.66 -4.10
C GLN A 42 18.93 -1.45 -3.38
N SER A 43 18.13 -0.66 -4.08
CA SER A 43 17.38 0.45 -3.49
C SER A 43 16.03 -0.03 -3.00
N LEU A 44 15.60 0.42 -1.82
CA LEU A 44 14.24 0.30 -1.33
C LEU A 44 13.70 1.70 -1.05
N ASP A 45 12.86 2.19 -1.95
CA ASP A 45 12.15 3.46 -1.76
C ASP A 45 10.90 3.23 -0.91
N LEU A 46 10.98 3.58 0.37
CA LEU A 46 9.88 3.39 1.32
C LEU A 46 8.64 4.20 0.95
N TYR A 47 8.78 5.37 0.32
CA TYR A 47 7.62 6.14 -0.12
C TYR A 47 6.83 5.39 -1.20
N LEU A 48 7.51 4.88 -2.23
CA LEU A 48 6.87 4.13 -3.30
C LEU A 48 6.30 2.81 -2.79
N THR A 49 7.05 2.11 -1.95
CA THR A 49 6.67 0.80 -1.39
C THR A 49 5.46 0.90 -0.47
N LEU A 50 5.41 1.92 0.40
CA LEU A 50 4.33 2.11 1.38
C LEU A 50 3.13 2.89 0.82
N LYS A 51 3.22 3.45 -0.39
CA LYS A 51 2.14 4.25 -1.01
C LYS A 51 0.77 3.58 -0.97
N PRO A 52 0.62 2.27 -1.23
CA PRO A 52 -0.67 1.57 -1.15
C PRO A 52 -1.32 1.64 0.24
N LEU A 53 -0.51 1.73 1.30
CA LEU A 53 -1.00 1.74 2.68
C LEU A 53 -1.78 3.02 3.04
N LYS A 54 -1.64 4.10 2.26
CA LYS A 54 -2.37 5.35 2.52
C LYS A 54 -3.87 5.12 2.66
N SER A 55 -4.47 4.40 1.71
CA SER A 55 -5.89 4.11 1.71
C SER A 55 -6.25 3.06 2.77
N LEU A 56 -5.45 2.00 2.90
CA LEU A 56 -5.67 0.94 3.88
C LEU A 56 -5.74 1.49 5.31
N LEU A 57 -4.73 2.27 5.69
CA LEU A 57 -4.56 2.79 7.05
C LEU A 57 -5.18 4.18 7.25
N LYS A 58 -5.85 4.73 6.23
CA LYS A 58 -6.46 6.07 6.23
C LYS A 58 -5.48 7.18 6.65
N LEU A 59 -4.22 7.08 6.21
CA LEU A 59 -3.20 8.05 6.55
C LEU A 59 -3.53 9.42 5.93
N SER A 60 -3.41 10.48 6.70
CA SER A 60 -3.67 11.86 6.24
C SER A 60 -2.74 12.25 5.09
N ALA A 61 -1.48 11.83 5.15
CA ALA A 61 -0.48 12.02 4.09
C ALA A 61 0.56 10.90 4.12
N MET A 62 1.24 10.70 2.96
CA MET A 62 2.40 9.82 2.87
C MET A 62 3.68 10.56 3.30
N LYS A 63 3.63 11.27 4.43
CA LYS A 63 4.80 11.91 5.03
C LYS A 63 5.30 11.07 6.20
N GLN A 64 6.60 11.09 6.42
CA GLN A 64 7.22 10.35 7.53
C GLN A 64 6.59 10.67 8.89
N PRO A 65 6.35 11.94 9.27
CA PRO A 65 5.68 12.27 10.52
C PRO A 65 4.28 11.64 10.66
N CYS A 66 3.50 11.54 9.55
CA CYS A 66 2.17 10.93 9.60
C CYS A 66 2.24 9.40 9.81
N MET A 67 3.28 8.76 9.29
CA MET A 67 3.52 7.33 9.51
C MET A 67 4.02 7.07 10.93
N GLU A 68 4.91 7.91 11.44
CA GLU A 68 5.39 7.87 12.83
C GLU A 68 4.24 8.10 13.82
N GLU A 69 3.39 9.08 13.56
CA GLU A 69 2.17 9.33 14.37
C GLU A 69 1.24 8.11 14.39
N PHE A 70 1.00 7.49 13.23
CA PHE A 70 0.20 6.28 13.13
C PHE A 70 0.81 5.12 13.95
N LEU A 71 2.14 4.99 13.97
CA LEU A 71 2.87 4.01 14.79
C LEU A 71 2.93 4.38 16.27
N GLY A 72 2.35 5.53 16.69
CA GLY A 72 2.38 5.99 18.07
C GLY A 72 3.70 6.64 18.49
N ILE A 73 4.58 6.96 17.54
CA ILE A 73 5.87 7.63 17.77
C ILE A 73 5.61 9.14 17.92
N LYS A 74 5.88 9.70 19.09
CA LYS A 74 5.55 11.09 19.44
C LYS A 74 6.77 11.92 19.88
N ASP A 75 7.96 11.38 19.76
CA ASP A 75 9.21 12.00 20.23
C ASP A 75 9.88 12.87 19.15
N ARG A 76 9.20 13.14 18.04
CA ARG A 76 9.71 13.99 16.95
C ARG A 76 9.77 15.44 17.39
N ILE A 77 10.93 16.07 17.17
CA ILE A 77 11.20 17.47 17.52
C ILE A 77 11.08 18.37 16.27
N TYR A 78 11.50 17.86 15.11
CA TYR A 78 11.57 18.62 13.87
C TYR A 78 10.46 18.22 12.90
N ASP A 79 9.41 19.04 12.80
CA ASP A 79 8.24 18.74 11.96
C ASP A 79 8.26 19.40 10.59
N ASN A 80 9.05 20.46 10.42
CA ASN A 80 8.88 21.39 9.30
C ASN A 80 10.12 21.51 8.42
N GLY A 81 10.17 20.75 7.31
CA GLY A 81 11.26 20.84 6.36
C GLY A 81 11.47 22.23 5.73
N LYS A 82 10.49 23.15 5.77
CA LYS A 82 10.68 24.54 5.32
C LYS A 82 11.55 25.32 6.29
N GLU A 83 11.46 25.02 7.57
CA GLU A 83 12.33 25.61 8.61
C GLU A 83 13.77 25.17 8.42
N CYS A 84 14.03 23.91 8.12
CA CYS A 84 15.35 23.40 7.80
C CYS A 84 15.99 24.15 6.62
N ILE A 85 15.21 24.43 5.55
CA ILE A 85 15.72 25.23 4.42
C ILE A 85 16.09 26.65 4.85
N LYS A 86 15.31 27.27 5.74
CA LYS A 86 15.61 28.61 6.28
C LYS A 86 16.87 28.56 7.13
N LEU A 87 16.95 27.60 8.05
CA LEU A 87 18.16 27.39 8.88
C LEU A 87 19.41 27.20 8.03
N TYR A 88 19.34 26.42 6.95
CA TYR A 88 20.46 26.23 6.04
C TYR A 88 20.90 27.52 5.36
N LYS A 89 19.95 28.36 4.90
CA LYS A 89 20.27 29.69 4.32
C LYS A 89 20.90 30.62 5.33
N ASP A 90 20.45 30.58 6.59
CA ASP A 90 21.02 31.39 7.68
C ASP A 90 22.41 30.88 8.06
N PHE A 91 22.64 29.58 8.13
CA PHE A 91 23.95 28.98 8.32
C PHE A 91 24.94 29.38 7.23
N LEU A 92 24.54 29.43 5.97
CA LEU A 92 25.45 29.88 4.89
C LEU A 92 25.96 31.30 5.10
N LYS A 93 25.22 32.18 5.80
CA LYS A 93 25.58 33.54 6.11
C LYS A 93 26.41 33.65 7.39
N LYS A 94 25.97 32.98 8.47
CA LYS A 94 26.51 33.13 9.81
C LYS A 94 27.64 32.16 10.12
N ARG A 95 27.58 30.93 9.56
CA ARG A 95 28.54 29.84 9.81
C ARG A 95 28.70 29.50 11.30
N ASP A 96 27.64 29.71 12.10
CA ASP A 96 27.67 29.41 13.53
C ASP A 96 27.37 27.93 13.82
N ALA A 97 27.95 27.42 14.92
CA ALA A 97 27.82 26.01 15.31
C ALA A 97 26.37 25.64 15.70
N PHE A 98 25.67 26.56 16.37
CA PHE A 98 24.29 26.30 16.81
C PHE A 98 23.35 26.00 15.63
N THR A 99 23.39 26.85 14.58
CA THR A 99 22.58 26.61 13.38
C THR A 99 23.02 25.35 12.65
N ALA A 100 24.30 24.97 12.68
CA ALA A 100 24.76 23.69 12.11
C ALA A 100 24.20 22.51 12.88
N ASP A 101 24.20 22.53 14.20
CA ASP A 101 23.69 21.47 15.06
C ASP A 101 22.17 21.26 14.86
N GLU A 102 21.40 22.34 14.73
CA GLU A 102 19.98 22.29 14.42
C GLU A 102 19.69 21.58 13.07
N ILE A 103 20.47 21.90 12.02
CA ILE A 103 20.34 21.27 10.70
C ILE A 103 20.70 19.78 10.76
N LEU A 104 21.78 19.45 11.46
CA LEU A 104 22.23 18.06 11.62
C LEU A 104 21.25 17.27 12.49
N GLY A 105 20.68 17.87 13.53
CA GLY A 105 19.64 17.27 14.37
C GLY A 105 18.41 16.90 13.56
N HIS A 106 17.91 17.81 12.73
CA HIS A 106 16.80 17.54 11.83
C HIS A 106 17.09 16.36 10.89
N ASN A 107 18.26 16.36 10.24
CA ASN A 107 18.65 15.29 9.35
C ASN A 107 18.81 13.93 10.08
N LEU A 108 19.40 13.95 11.27
CA LEU A 108 19.54 12.75 12.11
C LEU A 108 18.18 12.16 12.48
N GLU A 109 17.22 13.01 12.88
CA GLU A 109 15.87 12.57 13.21
C GLU A 109 15.15 11.94 12.00
N ASP A 110 15.29 12.52 10.81
CA ASP A 110 14.73 11.96 9.58
C ASP A 110 15.35 10.59 9.26
N VAL A 111 16.66 10.42 9.43
CA VAL A 111 17.35 9.14 9.20
C VAL A 111 16.92 8.08 10.21
N LEU A 112 16.86 8.42 11.50
CA LEU A 112 16.40 7.50 12.55
C LEU A 112 14.93 7.12 12.36
N GLY A 113 14.09 8.07 11.97
CA GLY A 113 12.68 7.86 11.68
C GLY A 113 12.44 6.93 10.50
N LEU A 114 13.32 6.90 9.49
CA LEU A 114 13.24 5.90 8.42
C LEU A 114 13.30 4.46 8.96
N GLY A 115 14.17 4.19 9.93
CA GLY A 115 14.24 2.88 10.58
C GLY A 115 12.95 2.53 11.32
N ARG A 116 12.32 3.50 11.99
CA ARG A 116 11.10 3.31 12.76
C ARG A 116 9.88 3.00 11.89
N ILE A 117 9.73 3.65 10.73
CA ILE A 117 8.62 3.40 9.81
C ILE A 117 8.78 2.10 9.01
N PHE A 118 9.88 1.38 9.16
CA PHE A 118 10.12 0.10 8.50
C PHE A 118 9.08 -0.95 8.89
N ASP A 119 8.59 -0.91 10.12
CA ASP A 119 7.56 -1.82 10.63
C ASP A 119 6.26 -1.75 9.84
N MET A 120 6.01 -0.63 9.13
CA MET A 120 4.86 -0.50 8.24
C MET A 120 4.89 -1.46 7.05
N LEU A 121 6.03 -2.01 6.69
CA LEU A 121 6.15 -3.02 5.64
C LEU A 121 5.32 -4.28 5.96
N GLY A 122 5.09 -4.56 7.26
CA GLY A 122 4.26 -5.68 7.69
C GLY A 122 2.82 -5.63 7.14
N TYR A 123 2.26 -4.44 6.90
CA TYR A 123 0.92 -4.32 6.32
C TYR A 123 0.83 -4.73 4.84
N LEU A 124 1.97 -4.79 4.13
CA LEU A 124 1.98 -5.14 2.71
C LEU A 124 1.59 -6.59 2.45
N CYS A 125 1.74 -7.48 3.45
CA CYS A 125 1.30 -8.87 3.35
C CYS A 125 -0.19 -8.98 2.99
N ILE A 126 -1.01 -7.98 3.36
CA ILE A 126 -2.44 -7.91 3.04
C ILE A 126 -2.65 -7.77 1.52
N TYR A 127 -1.82 -6.96 0.84
CA TYR A 127 -1.90 -6.77 -0.61
C TYR A 127 -1.16 -7.85 -1.41
N ASP A 128 -0.05 -8.36 -0.85
CA ASP A 128 0.74 -9.41 -1.49
C ASP A 128 0.03 -10.79 -1.42
N GLY A 129 -1.11 -10.87 -0.70
CA GLY A 129 -1.85 -12.12 -0.49
C GLY A 129 -1.10 -13.09 0.42
N ASP A 130 -0.18 -12.58 1.25
CA ASP A 130 0.64 -13.38 2.14
C ASP A 130 -0.07 -13.57 3.48
N TYR A 131 -1.15 -14.31 3.44
CA TYR A 131 -2.00 -14.69 4.57
C TYR A 131 -2.66 -16.04 4.33
N GLU A 132 -3.18 -16.64 5.41
CA GLU A 132 -4.01 -17.83 5.37
C GLU A 132 -5.45 -17.47 5.74
N VAL A 133 -6.44 -18.02 5.02
CA VAL A 133 -7.84 -17.91 5.41
C VAL A 133 -8.12 -18.99 6.45
N THR A 134 -8.40 -18.58 7.67
CA THR A 134 -8.59 -19.48 8.82
C THR A 134 -10.06 -19.70 9.18
N TYR A 135 -10.94 -18.80 8.73
CA TYR A 135 -12.37 -18.88 8.97
C TYR A 135 -13.14 -18.24 7.83
N SER A 136 -14.29 -18.82 7.49
CA SER A 136 -15.26 -18.26 6.57
C SER A 136 -16.68 -18.63 6.97
N GLU A 137 -17.59 -17.66 6.88
CA GLU A 137 -19.00 -17.82 7.17
C GLU A 137 -19.81 -16.90 6.25
N PHE A 138 -21.03 -17.32 5.92
CA PHE A 138 -22.02 -16.53 5.22
C PHE A 138 -23.30 -16.46 6.08
N ASP A 139 -23.65 -15.26 6.57
CA ASP A 139 -24.79 -15.04 7.45
C ASP A 139 -26.10 -14.69 6.71
N GLY A 140 -26.09 -14.76 5.37
CA GLY A 140 -27.20 -14.38 4.49
C GLY A 140 -27.01 -13.03 3.82
N ASP A 141 -26.40 -12.06 4.50
CA ASP A 141 -26.15 -10.71 4.00
C ASP A 141 -24.65 -10.42 3.81
N ASN A 142 -23.79 -11.09 4.57
CA ASN A 142 -22.37 -10.83 4.59
C ASN A 142 -21.53 -12.09 4.48
N LEU A 143 -20.42 -12.00 3.73
CA LEU A 143 -19.32 -12.93 3.83
C LEU A 143 -18.38 -12.46 4.94
N ILE A 144 -18.15 -13.31 5.94
CA ILE A 144 -17.24 -13.05 7.06
C ILE A 144 -16.01 -13.93 6.89
N LEU A 145 -14.84 -13.31 6.86
CA LEU A 145 -13.55 -14.00 6.72
C LEU A 145 -12.61 -13.60 7.86
N LYS A 146 -11.83 -14.58 8.37
CA LYS A 146 -10.66 -14.30 9.21
C LYS A 146 -9.41 -14.76 8.49
N LEU A 147 -8.42 -13.86 8.46
CA LEU A 147 -7.13 -14.11 7.82
C LEU A 147 -6.04 -14.08 8.88
N LYS A 148 -5.12 -15.03 8.81
CA LYS A 148 -3.92 -15.06 9.63
C LYS A 148 -2.75 -14.54 8.82
N LEU A 149 -2.07 -13.53 9.36
CA LEU A 149 -0.90 -12.90 8.76
C LEU A 149 0.40 -13.63 9.17
N PRO A 150 1.47 -13.54 8.38
CA PRO A 150 2.78 -14.11 8.71
C PRO A 150 3.58 -13.28 9.72
N CYS A 151 3.09 -12.10 10.09
CA CYS A 151 3.76 -11.19 11.03
C CYS A 151 2.73 -10.44 11.88
N THR A 152 3.16 -10.00 13.05
CA THR A 152 2.37 -9.13 13.94
C THR A 152 2.32 -7.71 13.36
N LEU A 153 1.13 -7.14 13.28
CA LEU A 153 0.92 -5.76 12.86
C LEU A 153 1.40 -4.80 13.96
N PRO A 154 2.15 -3.73 13.61
CA PRO A 154 2.68 -2.80 14.61
C PRO A 154 1.61 -1.98 15.33
N GLN A 155 0.47 -1.74 14.69
CA GLN A 155 -0.68 -1.05 15.26
C GLN A 155 -1.97 -1.66 14.71
N GLU A 156 -3.03 -1.67 15.53
CA GLU A 156 -4.37 -2.02 15.07
C GLU A 156 -4.93 -0.94 14.15
N PHE A 157 -5.74 -1.37 13.18
CA PHE A 157 -6.39 -0.45 12.26
C PHE A 157 -7.78 -0.94 11.87
N SER A 158 -8.59 -0.02 11.34
CA SER A 158 -9.87 -0.34 10.73
C SER A 158 -10.10 0.45 9.45
N ASN A 159 -10.74 -0.19 8.49
CA ASN A 159 -11.16 0.42 7.24
C ASN A 159 -12.53 -0.13 6.81
N GLY A 160 -13.28 0.63 6.06
CA GLY A 160 -14.57 0.18 5.55
C GLY A 160 -15.37 1.30 4.92
N ASN A 161 -16.41 0.87 4.21
CA ASN A 161 -17.45 1.68 3.60
C ASN A 161 -18.78 0.92 3.65
N THR A 162 -19.71 1.20 2.75
CA THR A 162 -21.02 0.53 2.67
C THR A 162 -20.92 -0.93 2.22
N ASP A 163 -19.82 -1.33 1.58
CA ASP A 163 -19.67 -2.62 0.93
C ASP A 163 -18.79 -3.60 1.71
N PHE A 164 -17.93 -3.09 2.59
CA PHE A 164 -17.05 -3.92 3.40
C PHE A 164 -16.65 -3.26 4.71
N TYR A 165 -16.22 -4.06 5.68
CA TYR A 165 -15.54 -3.63 6.90
C TYR A 165 -14.34 -4.53 7.18
N LEU A 166 -13.19 -3.93 7.45
CA LEU A 166 -11.90 -4.59 7.67
C LEU A 166 -11.30 -4.09 8.97
N THR A 167 -10.86 -5.00 9.83
CA THR A 167 -10.04 -4.68 11.02
C THR A 167 -8.80 -5.55 11.02
N GLY A 168 -7.68 -4.97 11.43
CA GLY A 168 -6.42 -5.68 11.63
C GLY A 168 -5.90 -5.46 13.03
N LYS A 169 -5.51 -6.55 13.70
CA LYS A 169 -4.93 -6.53 15.04
C LYS A 169 -4.03 -7.74 15.22
N ASP A 170 -2.85 -7.52 15.80
CA ASP A 170 -1.85 -8.56 16.01
C ASP A 170 -1.53 -9.29 14.69
N GLU A 171 -1.80 -10.58 14.58
CA GLU A 171 -1.61 -11.40 13.38
C GLU A 171 -2.93 -11.69 12.66
N GLU A 172 -4.01 -11.02 13.01
CA GLU A 172 -5.35 -11.32 12.49
C GLU A 172 -5.96 -10.16 11.71
N ILE A 173 -6.62 -10.50 10.60
CA ILE A 173 -7.54 -9.63 9.88
C ILE A 173 -8.94 -10.20 9.98
N ASN A 174 -9.90 -9.38 10.38
CA ASN A 174 -11.31 -9.68 10.27
C ASN A 174 -11.89 -8.87 9.12
N LEU A 175 -12.49 -9.54 8.15
CA LEU A 175 -13.05 -8.93 6.95
C LEU A 175 -14.52 -9.33 6.80
N ILE A 176 -15.38 -8.35 6.69
CA ILE A 176 -16.79 -8.52 6.40
C ILE A 176 -17.06 -7.88 5.04
N ILE A 177 -17.62 -8.63 4.10
CA ILE A 177 -17.96 -8.15 2.76
C ILE A 177 -19.47 -8.32 2.58
N LYS A 178 -20.15 -7.23 2.26
CA LYS A 178 -21.59 -7.25 2.00
C LYS A 178 -21.89 -7.98 0.70
N THR A 179 -22.87 -8.87 0.73
CA THR A 179 -23.39 -9.53 -0.47
C THR A 179 -24.61 -8.77 -1.02
N THR A 180 -24.97 -9.05 -2.25
CA THR A 180 -26.22 -8.60 -2.87
C THR A 180 -26.97 -9.85 -3.32
N ASP A 181 -28.10 -10.14 -2.71
CA ASP A 181 -28.90 -11.36 -2.95
C ASP A 181 -28.05 -12.64 -2.87
N GLY A 182 -27.16 -12.73 -1.87
CA GLY A 182 -26.25 -13.84 -1.66
C GLY A 182 -25.11 -13.95 -2.68
N LYS A 183 -24.90 -12.93 -3.49
CA LYS A 183 -23.83 -12.87 -4.50
C LYS A 183 -22.73 -11.89 -4.11
N LEU A 184 -21.53 -12.20 -4.59
CA LEU A 184 -20.30 -11.41 -4.41
C LEU A 184 -19.77 -10.91 -5.76
N LYS A 185 -19.06 -9.79 -5.75
CA LYS A 185 -18.40 -9.21 -6.93
C LYS A 185 -16.99 -9.79 -7.08
N GLN A 186 -16.75 -10.57 -8.11
CA GLN A 186 -15.40 -10.97 -8.51
C GLN A 186 -14.80 -9.88 -9.39
N TYR A 187 -13.81 -9.14 -8.89
CA TYR A 187 -13.13 -8.10 -9.64
C TYR A 187 -11.99 -8.64 -10.51
N TYR A 188 -11.72 -7.96 -11.62
CA TYR A 188 -10.64 -8.25 -12.56
C TYR A 188 -9.68 -7.06 -12.69
N ALA A 189 -8.38 -7.35 -12.74
CA ALA A 189 -7.33 -6.32 -12.80
C ALA A 189 -7.31 -5.58 -14.16
N ASP A 190 -7.48 -6.33 -15.26
CA ASP A 190 -7.30 -5.84 -16.63
C ASP A 190 -8.57 -5.17 -17.18
N TYR A 191 -9.14 -4.22 -16.40
CA TYR A 191 -10.39 -3.55 -16.77
C TYR A 191 -10.38 -2.95 -18.19
N LYS A 192 -9.21 -2.62 -18.73
CA LYS A 192 -9.07 -2.08 -20.10
C LYS A 192 -9.48 -3.07 -21.17
N ASP A 193 -9.49 -4.36 -20.88
CA ASP A 193 -9.85 -5.43 -21.83
C ASP A 193 -11.32 -5.82 -21.76
N TYR A 194 -12.12 -5.07 -20.97
CA TYR A 194 -13.52 -5.38 -20.76
C TYR A 194 -14.46 -4.24 -21.15
N TYR A 195 -15.69 -4.59 -21.51
CA TYR A 195 -16.84 -3.71 -21.53
C TYR A 195 -17.73 -3.99 -20.32
N TYR A 196 -18.21 -2.94 -19.68
CA TYR A 196 -19.25 -3.01 -18.66
C TYR A 196 -20.63 -2.93 -19.33
N LEU A 197 -21.53 -3.82 -18.94
CA LEU A 197 -22.91 -3.89 -19.39
C LEU A 197 -23.82 -3.35 -18.27
N PRO A 198 -24.31 -2.10 -18.38
CA PRO A 198 -25.04 -1.48 -17.27
C PRO A 198 -26.37 -2.14 -16.93
N GLU A 199 -27.03 -2.79 -17.89
CA GLU A 199 -28.33 -3.44 -17.70
C GLU A 199 -28.21 -4.77 -16.95
N GLU A 200 -27.09 -5.49 -17.16
CA GLU A 200 -26.77 -6.76 -16.51
C GLU A 200 -25.88 -6.60 -15.29
N ASP A 201 -25.37 -5.38 -15.05
CA ASP A 201 -24.42 -5.06 -13.98
C ASP A 201 -23.22 -6.02 -13.91
N THR A 202 -22.58 -6.25 -15.06
CA THR A 202 -21.45 -7.19 -15.19
C THR A 202 -20.52 -6.77 -16.31
N VAL A 203 -19.38 -7.44 -16.46
CA VAL A 203 -18.44 -7.19 -17.55
C VAL A 203 -18.36 -8.37 -18.51
N ILE A 204 -18.00 -8.04 -19.76
CA ILE A 204 -17.69 -8.99 -20.81
C ILE A 204 -16.35 -8.63 -21.47
N PRO A 205 -15.49 -9.59 -21.82
CA PRO A 205 -14.28 -9.34 -22.59
C PRO A 205 -14.59 -8.60 -23.90
N LYS A 206 -13.77 -7.64 -24.27
CA LYS A 206 -13.94 -6.85 -25.51
C LYS A 206 -13.98 -7.71 -26.76
N SER A 207 -13.27 -8.84 -26.75
CA SER A 207 -13.28 -9.82 -27.83
C SER A 207 -14.69 -10.42 -28.09
N LEU A 208 -15.47 -10.62 -27.05
CA LEU A 208 -16.84 -11.14 -27.13
C LEU A 208 -17.88 -10.03 -27.25
N GLY A 209 -17.61 -8.88 -26.64
CA GLY A 209 -18.52 -7.73 -26.60
C GLY A 209 -18.56 -6.89 -27.88
N SER A 210 -17.79 -7.22 -28.92
CA SER A 210 -17.74 -6.44 -30.17
C SER A 210 -19.08 -6.38 -30.92
N GLY A 211 -19.90 -7.41 -30.80
CA GLY A 211 -21.25 -7.48 -31.42
C GLY A 211 -22.36 -6.77 -30.64
N ILE A 212 -22.12 -6.31 -29.41
CA ILE A 212 -23.11 -5.60 -28.59
C ILE A 212 -23.21 -4.15 -29.07
N ASP A 213 -24.42 -3.61 -29.20
CA ASP A 213 -24.63 -2.19 -29.55
C ASP A 213 -23.94 -1.28 -28.52
N ARG A 214 -23.32 -0.20 -29.01
CA ARG A 214 -22.62 0.80 -28.18
C ARG A 214 -23.51 1.45 -27.12
N LYS A 215 -24.83 1.43 -27.30
CA LYS A 215 -25.78 1.95 -26.31
C LYS A 215 -25.84 1.11 -25.04
N HIS A 216 -25.60 -0.19 -25.14
CA HIS A 216 -25.72 -1.17 -24.04
C HIS A 216 -24.36 -1.54 -23.43
N ARG A 217 -23.25 -0.95 -23.91
CA ARG A 217 -21.91 -1.20 -23.36
C ARG A 217 -21.12 0.07 -23.12
N LYS A 218 -20.32 0.09 -22.06
CA LYS A 218 -19.38 1.16 -21.73
C LYS A 218 -17.98 0.55 -21.55
N ALA A 219 -16.94 1.36 -21.70
CA ALA A 219 -15.61 0.91 -21.28
C ALA A 219 -15.66 0.59 -19.78
N ALA A 220 -15.16 -0.56 -19.37
CA ALA A 220 -15.07 -0.89 -17.96
C ALA A 220 -14.05 0.01 -17.26
N THR A 221 -14.31 0.30 -16.00
CA THR A 221 -13.40 0.97 -15.07
C THR A 221 -13.01 0.00 -13.98
N ARG A 222 -12.05 0.35 -13.14
CA ARG A 222 -11.67 -0.50 -11.99
C ARG A 222 -12.87 -0.86 -11.12
N ASN A 223 -13.77 0.09 -10.88
CA ASN A 223 -14.93 -0.09 -10.00
C ASN A 223 -16.07 -0.86 -10.66
N THR A 224 -16.08 -0.96 -11.99
CA THR A 224 -17.13 -1.65 -12.75
C THR A 224 -16.64 -2.93 -13.42
N CYS A 225 -15.35 -3.29 -13.25
CA CYS A 225 -14.79 -4.50 -13.87
C CYS A 225 -14.95 -5.71 -12.96
N TYR A 226 -16.18 -6.23 -12.87
CA TYR A 226 -16.51 -7.41 -12.07
C TYR A 226 -17.59 -8.27 -12.72
N THR A 227 -17.65 -9.52 -12.30
CA THR A 227 -18.79 -10.41 -12.50
C THR A 227 -19.36 -10.82 -11.14
N TRP A 228 -20.59 -11.30 -11.14
CA TRP A 228 -21.25 -11.81 -9.95
C TRP A 228 -21.09 -13.33 -9.83
N PHE A 229 -20.88 -13.83 -8.61
CA PHE A 229 -20.96 -15.25 -8.30
C PHE A 229 -21.67 -15.48 -6.96
N THR A 230 -22.28 -16.65 -6.80
CA THR A 230 -23.01 -17.00 -5.58
C THR A 230 -22.04 -17.42 -4.48
N CYS A 231 -22.24 -16.89 -3.26
CA CYS A 231 -21.52 -17.34 -2.06
C CYS A 231 -22.06 -18.72 -1.66
N SER A 232 -21.50 -19.77 -2.23
CA SER A 232 -21.95 -21.16 -2.05
C SER A 232 -21.15 -21.88 -0.97
N ASP A 233 -21.69 -23.00 -0.45
CA ASP A 233 -20.99 -23.88 0.50
C ASP A 233 -19.65 -24.38 -0.06
N ALA A 234 -19.56 -24.61 -1.38
CA ALA A 234 -18.34 -25.01 -2.04
C ALA A 234 -17.26 -23.90 -1.95
N PHE A 235 -17.64 -22.62 -2.11
CA PHE A 235 -16.77 -21.49 -1.93
C PHE A 235 -16.36 -21.34 -0.46
N LEU A 236 -17.31 -21.45 0.48
CA LEU A 236 -17.03 -21.36 1.92
C LEU A 236 -16.11 -22.46 2.42
N SER A 237 -16.16 -23.64 1.81
CA SER A 237 -15.30 -24.77 2.16
C SER A 237 -13.91 -24.74 1.53
N SER A 238 -13.59 -23.72 0.70
CA SER A 238 -12.36 -23.66 -0.09
C SER A 238 -11.50 -22.43 0.23
N PRO A 239 -10.56 -22.51 1.19
CA PRO A 239 -9.62 -21.40 1.48
C PRO A 239 -8.84 -20.93 0.25
N VAL A 240 -8.56 -21.84 -0.70
CA VAL A 240 -7.86 -21.52 -1.95
C VAL A 240 -8.70 -20.58 -2.83
N GLN A 241 -9.99 -20.87 -3.01
CA GLN A 241 -10.89 -20.01 -3.79
C GLN A 241 -11.11 -18.67 -3.10
N GLN A 242 -11.23 -18.64 -1.78
CA GLN A 242 -11.36 -17.43 -0.99
C GLN A 242 -10.11 -16.55 -1.12
N LYS A 243 -8.91 -17.14 -1.03
CA LYS A 243 -7.66 -16.43 -1.23
C LYS A 243 -7.55 -15.85 -2.65
N GLN A 244 -7.90 -16.63 -3.66
CA GLN A 244 -7.94 -16.18 -5.06
C GLN A 244 -8.93 -15.02 -5.25
N TYR A 245 -10.11 -15.11 -4.67
CA TYR A 245 -11.12 -14.06 -4.64
C TYR A 245 -10.57 -12.77 -4.03
N LEU A 246 -9.91 -12.86 -2.88
CA LEU A 246 -9.38 -11.71 -2.15
C LEU A 246 -8.23 -11.01 -2.86
N THR A 247 -7.44 -11.71 -3.67
CA THR A 247 -6.24 -11.19 -4.34
C THR A 247 -6.49 -9.88 -5.09
N TYR A 248 -7.62 -9.74 -5.77
CA TYR A 248 -8.00 -8.51 -6.47
C TYR A 248 -9.08 -7.72 -5.74
N THR A 249 -9.97 -8.40 -5.05
CA THR A 249 -11.12 -7.80 -4.38
C THR A 249 -10.70 -6.82 -3.31
N LEU A 250 -9.74 -7.16 -2.45
CA LEU A 250 -9.24 -6.26 -1.39
C LEU A 250 -8.74 -4.94 -1.95
N SER A 251 -7.92 -4.98 -3.00
CA SER A 251 -7.39 -3.77 -3.62
C SER A 251 -8.49 -2.88 -4.22
N CYS A 252 -9.54 -3.48 -4.79
CA CYS A 252 -10.69 -2.73 -5.33
C CYS A 252 -11.54 -2.14 -4.21
N LEU A 253 -11.85 -2.90 -3.16
CA LEU A 253 -12.65 -2.44 -2.02
C LEU A 253 -11.96 -1.28 -1.29
N ILE A 254 -10.66 -1.38 -1.05
CA ILE A 254 -9.88 -0.37 -0.32
C ILE A 254 -9.56 0.86 -1.20
N GLY A 255 -9.71 0.76 -2.53
CA GLY A 255 -9.45 1.87 -3.44
C GLY A 255 -7.96 2.17 -3.65
N THR A 256 -7.09 1.17 -3.54
CA THR A 256 -5.62 1.34 -3.57
C THR A 256 -4.98 1.16 -4.93
N LEU A 257 -5.71 0.75 -5.96
CA LEU A 257 -5.16 0.52 -7.29
C LEU A 257 -4.97 1.82 -8.08
N GLU A 258 -4.00 2.65 -7.68
CA GLU A 258 -3.15 3.33 -8.65
C GLU A 258 -2.02 2.35 -8.98
N CYS A 259 -2.16 1.59 -10.07
CA CYS A 259 -1.09 0.73 -10.55
C CYS A 259 0.17 1.55 -10.86
N VAL A 260 1.29 1.03 -10.41
CA VAL A 260 2.62 1.30 -10.92
C VAL A 260 2.69 0.94 -12.41
#